data_a57f2442559ce82461ef10fa3be3eeb0
#
_entry.id   a57f2442559ce82461ef10fa3be3eeb0
#
_cell.length_a   1.000
_cell.length_b   1.000
_cell.length_c   1.000
_cell.angle_alpha   90.00
_cell.angle_beta   90.00
_cell.angle_gamma   90.00
#
_symmetry.space_group_name_H-M   'P 1'
#
loop_
_entity.id
_entity.type
_entity.pdbx_description
1 polymer ?
#
loop_
_entity_poly.entity_id
_entity_poly.type
_entity_poly.pdbx_seq_one_letter_code
_entity_poly.pdbx_strand_id
1 'polypeptide(L)'
;WHWARPWLRNSYNTLNPSSHIPYAMKKIKIGLLPRILLAIVLGVVLGQVLTLPWIQVFVTFNAIFGQFLGFMIPLIIVGLVTPAIGDIGSGAGRLLLATVAIAYIDTVCAGALSYGVGSWLFPGMVSSAVPEGAMAQATDVAPYFTITIPPMFDVMSSLVLSFVIGLSIAYARLDTLKRVFADFKEVVAATIRRAIIPLLPLYIFGIFLNMTYSGQAYHILLVFAQIIVVIFVLHIFVLVYQFCIAGAIVRRNPFRLLVKMLPAYFTALGTSSSAATIPV
;
A
#
# COMPACT_ATOMS: atom_id res chain seq x y z
N TRP A 1 -47.08 12.64 -31.16
CA TRP A 1 -47.65 11.58 -31.97
C TRP A 1 -46.90 11.56 -33.33
N HIS A 2 -45.97 10.75 -33.61
CA HIS A 2 -45.15 10.59 -34.79
C HIS A 2 -43.66 10.98 -34.63
N TRP A 3 -42.97 10.46 -33.65
CA TRP A 3 -41.49 10.36 -33.73
C TRP A 3 -41.02 9.17 -32.90
N ALA A 4 -41.34 7.96 -33.38
CA ALA A 4 -40.71 6.76 -32.89
C ALA A 4 -40.33 5.85 -34.07
N ARG A 5 -39.01 5.60 -34.19
CA ARG A 5 -38.34 4.55 -34.93
C ARG A 5 -37.97 4.79 -36.41
N PRO A 6 -36.63 4.87 -36.62
CA PRO A 6 -36.06 4.01 -37.68
C PRO A 6 -34.70 3.39 -37.35
N TRP A 7 -34.45 2.87 -36.15
CA TRP A 7 -33.14 2.23 -35.84
C TRP A 7 -33.19 0.69 -35.69
N LEU A 8 -34.24 0.04 -36.11
CA LEU A 8 -34.40 -1.43 -36.05
C LEU A 8 -34.66 -2.03 -37.43
N ARG A 9 -33.81 -1.77 -38.40
CA ARG A 9 -33.77 -2.53 -39.65
C ARG A 9 -32.42 -2.36 -40.33
N ASN A 10 -31.52 -3.26 -40.10
CA ASN A 10 -30.39 -3.74 -40.91
C ASN A 10 -29.24 -4.20 -40.02
N SER A 11 -29.28 -5.46 -39.61
CA SER A 11 -28.08 -6.19 -39.21
C SER A 11 -28.34 -7.70 -39.17
N TYR A 12 -28.97 -8.23 -40.20
CA TYR A 12 -28.88 -9.65 -40.51
C TYR A 12 -28.46 -9.79 -41.97
N ASN A 13 -27.17 -9.83 -42.20
CA ASN A 13 -26.54 -10.54 -43.31
C ASN A 13 -25.09 -10.05 -43.41
N THR A 14 -24.19 -10.83 -42.85
CA THR A 14 -22.94 -11.28 -43.53
C THR A 14 -22.16 -12.11 -42.51
N LEU A 15 -22.52 -13.39 -42.44
CA LEU A 15 -21.62 -14.40 -41.88
C LEU A 15 -20.49 -14.62 -42.89
N ASN A 16 -19.33 -14.10 -42.64
CA ASN A 16 -18.10 -14.44 -43.33
C ASN A 16 -17.26 -15.33 -42.38
N PRO A 17 -17.12 -16.65 -42.64
CA PRO A 17 -16.42 -17.59 -41.77
C PRO A 17 -14.94 -17.71 -42.14
N SER A 18 -14.18 -16.60 -42.16
CA SER A 18 -12.73 -16.67 -42.34
C SER A 18 -12.03 -15.38 -41.87
N SER A 19 -12.30 -14.96 -40.62
CA SER A 19 -11.39 -14.03 -39.94
C SER A 19 -10.63 -14.81 -38.87
N HIS A 20 -9.38 -15.17 -39.17
CA HIS A 20 -8.39 -15.55 -38.19
C HIS A 20 -8.38 -14.49 -37.08
N ILE A 21 -8.97 -14.80 -35.96
CA ILE A 21 -8.85 -14.01 -34.74
C ILE A 21 -7.39 -14.18 -34.31
N PRO A 22 -6.54 -13.15 -34.38
CA PRO A 22 -5.22 -13.24 -33.80
C PRO A 22 -5.45 -13.46 -32.31
N TYR A 23 -4.92 -14.54 -31.76
CA TYR A 23 -4.80 -14.78 -30.34
C TYR A 23 -4.14 -13.54 -29.74
N ALA A 24 -4.93 -12.61 -29.24
CA ALA A 24 -4.46 -11.51 -28.44
C ALA A 24 -3.85 -12.15 -27.19
N MET A 25 -2.54 -12.24 -27.18
CA MET A 25 -1.78 -12.68 -26.00
C MET A 25 -2.29 -11.86 -24.84
N LYS A 26 -3.02 -12.52 -23.93
CA LYS A 26 -3.53 -11.94 -22.70
C LYS A 26 -2.30 -11.45 -21.92
N LYS A 27 -2.01 -10.15 -21.97
CA LYS A 27 -0.91 -9.55 -21.21
C LYS A 27 -1.15 -9.90 -19.76
N ILE A 28 -0.38 -10.84 -19.24
CA ILE A 28 -0.39 -11.21 -17.83
C ILE A 28 0.00 -9.92 -17.08
N LYS A 29 -0.97 -9.29 -16.46
CA LYS A 29 -0.71 -8.13 -15.58
C LYS A 29 -0.07 -8.67 -14.32
N ILE A 30 1.26 -8.72 -14.31
CA ILE A 30 2.03 -9.09 -13.12
C ILE A 30 1.70 -8.06 -12.04
N GLY A 31 1.14 -8.50 -10.93
CA GLY A 31 0.83 -7.66 -9.77
C GLY A 31 2.06 -6.93 -9.20
N LEU A 32 1.86 -6.03 -8.26
CA LEU A 32 2.95 -5.30 -7.63
C LEU A 32 3.87 -6.22 -6.82
N LEU A 33 3.31 -7.15 -6.06
CA LEU A 33 4.05 -8.07 -5.21
C LEU A 33 5.09 -8.93 -5.96
N PRO A 34 4.77 -9.61 -7.08
CA PRO A 34 5.77 -10.33 -7.85
C PRO A 34 6.88 -9.45 -8.42
N ARG A 35 6.56 -8.20 -8.79
CA ARG A 35 7.58 -7.23 -9.26
C ARG A 35 8.55 -6.85 -8.15
N ILE A 36 8.06 -6.65 -6.93
CA ILE A 36 8.89 -6.35 -5.76
C ILE A 36 9.79 -7.54 -5.44
N LEU A 37 9.25 -8.76 -5.40
CA LEU A 37 10.05 -9.96 -5.16
C LEU A 37 11.14 -10.14 -6.22
N LEU A 38 10.81 -9.93 -7.49
CA LEU A 38 11.79 -9.95 -8.57
C LEU A 38 12.88 -8.88 -8.39
N ALA A 39 12.49 -7.67 -7.98
CA ALA A 39 13.40 -6.57 -7.71
C ALA A 39 14.38 -6.90 -6.58
N ILE A 40 13.91 -7.53 -5.50
CA ILE A 40 14.75 -7.99 -4.39
C ILE A 40 15.76 -9.03 -4.87
N VAL A 41 15.29 -10.07 -5.55
CA VAL A 41 16.18 -11.15 -6.06
C VAL A 41 17.23 -10.59 -7.03
N LEU A 42 16.81 -9.74 -7.96
CA LEU A 42 17.73 -9.10 -8.90
C LEU A 42 18.72 -8.17 -8.19
N GLY A 43 18.29 -7.40 -7.18
CA GLY A 43 19.14 -6.54 -6.37
C GLY A 43 20.24 -7.32 -5.67
N VAL A 44 19.86 -8.45 -5.05
CA VAL A 44 20.82 -9.33 -4.37
C VAL A 44 21.79 -10.01 -5.34
N VAL A 45 21.33 -10.51 -6.47
CA VAL A 45 22.21 -11.18 -7.46
C VAL A 45 23.13 -10.18 -8.13
N LEU A 46 22.60 -9.06 -8.62
CA LEU A 46 23.41 -8.06 -9.33
C LEU A 46 24.32 -7.26 -8.41
N GLY A 47 23.98 -7.12 -7.13
CA GLY A 47 24.85 -6.47 -6.13
C GLY A 47 26.17 -7.20 -5.89
N GLN A 48 26.26 -8.49 -6.24
CA GLN A 48 27.50 -9.27 -6.15
C GLN A 48 28.41 -9.09 -7.38
N VAL A 49 27.86 -8.65 -8.51
CA VAL A 49 28.56 -8.62 -9.80
C VAL A 49 28.81 -7.21 -10.30
N LEU A 50 27.93 -6.26 -9.95
CA LEU A 50 28.01 -4.88 -10.44
C LEU A 50 29.16 -4.11 -9.78
N THR A 51 29.82 -3.28 -10.60
CA THR A 51 30.89 -2.39 -10.14
C THR A 51 30.34 -1.13 -9.48
N LEU A 52 31.13 -0.49 -8.63
CA LEU A 52 30.80 0.70 -7.85
C LEU A 52 30.07 1.82 -8.67
N PRO A 53 30.50 2.20 -9.87
CA PRO A 53 29.83 3.28 -10.61
C PRO A 53 28.35 2.99 -10.91
N TRP A 54 28.03 1.76 -11.27
CA TRP A 54 26.64 1.36 -11.53
C TRP A 54 25.79 1.38 -10.25
N ILE A 55 26.37 0.95 -9.14
CA ILE A 55 25.69 0.99 -7.84
C ILE A 55 25.38 2.43 -7.43
N GLN A 56 26.35 3.35 -7.61
CA GLN A 56 26.15 4.77 -7.34
C GLN A 56 25.01 5.39 -8.15
N VAL A 57 24.80 4.97 -9.41
CA VAL A 57 23.64 5.43 -10.20
C VAL A 57 22.33 5.07 -9.51
N PHE A 58 22.17 3.82 -9.05
CA PHE A 58 20.96 3.39 -8.36
C PHE A 58 20.81 4.02 -6.98
N VAL A 59 21.90 4.21 -6.25
CA VAL A 59 21.92 4.91 -4.96
C VAL A 59 21.49 6.37 -5.16
N THR A 60 21.95 7.03 -6.23
CA THR A 60 21.54 8.40 -6.57
C THR A 60 20.06 8.46 -6.90
N PHE A 61 19.55 7.51 -7.71
CA PHE A 61 18.13 7.39 -7.98
C PHE A 61 17.33 7.20 -6.68
N ASN A 62 17.80 6.33 -5.78
CA ASN A 62 17.14 6.07 -4.52
C ASN A 62 17.12 7.31 -3.60
N ALA A 63 18.19 8.07 -3.57
CA ALA A 63 18.26 9.33 -2.83
C ALA A 63 17.19 10.32 -3.33
N ILE A 64 17.10 10.52 -4.65
CA ILE A 64 16.13 11.44 -5.27
C ILE A 64 14.69 10.94 -5.05
N PHE A 65 14.44 9.65 -5.30
CA PHE A 65 13.12 9.07 -5.14
C PHE A 65 12.66 9.04 -3.68
N GLY A 66 13.59 8.82 -2.75
CA GLY A 66 13.32 8.92 -1.30
C GLY A 66 12.89 10.33 -0.89
N GLN A 67 13.56 11.37 -1.41
CA GLN A 67 13.15 12.76 -1.19
C GLN A 67 11.76 13.06 -1.77
N PHE A 68 11.48 12.54 -2.99
CA PHE A 68 10.15 12.65 -3.59
C PHE A 68 9.08 11.93 -2.77
N LEU A 69 9.36 10.74 -2.25
CA LEU A 69 8.44 10.04 -1.34
C LEU A 69 8.20 10.83 -0.06
N GLY A 70 9.27 11.37 0.56
CA GLY A 70 9.17 12.22 1.74
C GLY A 70 8.28 13.44 1.53
N PHE A 71 8.38 14.07 0.36
CA PHE A 71 7.49 15.17 -0.04
C PHE A 71 6.04 14.71 -0.25
N MET A 72 5.84 13.54 -0.85
CA MET A 72 4.51 13.02 -1.17
C MET A 72 3.72 12.50 0.03
N ILE A 73 4.38 11.98 1.07
CA ILE A 73 3.70 11.38 2.24
C ILE A 73 2.72 12.36 2.90
N PRO A 74 3.09 13.59 3.26
CA PRO A 74 2.17 14.57 3.81
C PRO A 74 0.99 14.89 2.88
N LEU A 75 1.26 15.01 1.59
CA LEU A 75 0.21 15.27 0.59
C LEU A 75 -0.76 14.09 0.45
N ILE A 76 -0.25 12.86 0.54
CA ILE A 76 -1.07 11.65 0.56
C ILE A 76 -2.00 11.65 1.77
N ILE A 77 -1.47 11.98 2.94
CA ILE A 77 -2.27 12.07 4.17
C ILE A 77 -3.39 13.09 4.00
N VAL A 78 -3.06 14.33 3.62
CA VAL A 78 -4.06 15.39 3.44
C VAL A 78 -5.07 15.03 2.35
N GLY A 79 -4.61 14.50 1.21
CA GLY A 79 -5.46 14.18 0.08
C GLY A 79 -6.40 13.00 0.28
N LEU A 80 -6.05 12.04 1.12
CA LEU A 80 -6.88 10.85 1.36
C LEU A 80 -7.69 10.96 2.67
N VAL A 81 -7.09 11.49 3.74
CA VAL A 81 -7.74 11.53 5.06
C VAL A 81 -8.78 12.64 5.13
N THR A 82 -8.50 13.83 4.58
CA THR A 82 -9.46 14.95 4.62
C THR A 82 -10.82 14.61 4.00
N PRO A 83 -10.90 14.12 2.74
CA PRO A 83 -12.19 13.75 2.17
C PRO A 83 -12.83 12.56 2.87
N ALA A 84 -12.03 11.59 3.37
CA ALA A 84 -12.57 10.47 4.13
C ALA A 84 -13.31 10.92 5.39
N ILE A 85 -12.75 11.89 6.15
CA ILE A 85 -13.41 12.48 7.33
C ILE A 85 -14.62 13.32 6.89
N GLY A 86 -14.48 14.13 5.83
CA GLY A 86 -15.55 14.96 5.30
C GLY A 86 -16.76 14.17 4.78
N ASP A 87 -16.53 12.94 4.30
CA ASP A 87 -17.60 12.04 3.83
C ASP A 87 -18.39 11.39 4.96
N ILE A 88 -17.84 11.31 6.18
CA ILE A 88 -18.58 10.81 7.35
C ILE A 88 -19.83 11.64 7.65
N GLY A 89 -19.86 12.92 7.33
CA GLY A 89 -20.99 13.83 7.22
C GLY A 89 -22.09 13.75 8.29
N SER A 90 -22.80 14.82 8.50
CA SER A 90 -23.90 14.95 9.49
C SER A 90 -25.14 14.10 9.23
N GLY A 91 -25.21 13.37 8.11
CA GLY A 91 -26.35 12.51 7.73
C GLY A 91 -26.14 11.02 7.96
N ALA A 92 -24.95 10.61 8.38
CA ALA A 92 -24.66 9.24 8.70
C ALA A 92 -25.31 8.86 10.04
N GLY A 93 -26.38 8.08 9.96
CA GLY A 93 -27.12 7.62 11.12
C GLY A 93 -26.23 6.90 12.15
N ARG A 94 -26.76 6.62 13.33
CA ARG A 94 -26.08 5.92 14.45
C ARG A 94 -25.30 4.67 14.03
N LEU A 95 -25.78 3.98 12.99
CA LEU A 95 -25.15 2.77 12.46
C LEU A 95 -23.77 3.06 11.85
N LEU A 96 -23.66 4.13 11.03
CA LEU A 96 -22.37 4.51 10.43
C LEU A 96 -21.39 5.01 11.50
N LEU A 97 -21.87 5.81 12.46
CA LEU A 97 -21.04 6.28 13.58
C LEU A 97 -20.51 5.09 14.41
N ALA A 98 -21.37 4.11 14.71
CA ALA A 98 -20.98 2.90 15.41
C ALA A 98 -19.95 2.09 14.61
N THR A 99 -20.16 1.94 13.29
CA THR A 99 -19.21 1.21 12.41
C THR A 99 -17.85 1.90 12.37
N VAL A 100 -17.83 3.23 12.25
CA VAL A 100 -16.58 4.01 12.27
C VAL A 100 -15.90 3.92 13.63
N ALA A 101 -16.64 4.03 14.74
CA ALA A 101 -16.09 3.89 16.08
C ALA A 101 -15.47 2.51 16.30
N ILE A 102 -16.16 1.45 15.89
CA ILE A 102 -15.64 0.06 15.96
C ILE A 102 -14.36 -0.07 15.14
N ALA A 103 -14.34 0.43 13.90
CA ALA A 103 -13.17 0.38 13.03
C ALA A 103 -11.98 1.12 13.62
N TYR A 104 -12.19 2.29 14.25
CA TYR A 104 -11.14 3.05 14.93
C TYR A 104 -10.61 2.33 16.16
N ILE A 105 -11.48 1.83 17.03
CA ILE A 105 -11.10 1.08 18.23
C ILE A 105 -10.29 -0.15 17.81
N ASP A 106 -10.75 -0.89 16.83
CA ASP A 106 -10.07 -2.07 16.32
C ASP A 106 -8.68 -1.74 15.75
N THR A 107 -8.57 -0.67 14.96
CA THR A 107 -7.29 -0.20 14.43
C THR A 107 -6.31 0.19 15.55
N VAL A 108 -6.78 0.90 16.58
CA VAL A 108 -5.95 1.27 17.73
C VAL A 108 -5.52 0.04 18.53
N CYS A 109 -6.43 -0.91 18.77
CA CYS A 109 -6.11 -2.16 19.44
C CYS A 109 -5.09 -3.01 18.65
N ALA A 110 -5.30 -3.17 17.35
CA ALA A 110 -4.36 -3.87 16.47
C ALA A 110 -3.00 -3.18 16.41
N GLY A 111 -2.99 -1.85 16.36
CA GLY A 111 -1.76 -1.04 16.38
C GLY A 111 -1.01 -1.16 17.69
N ALA A 112 -1.70 -1.07 18.83
CA ALA A 112 -1.10 -1.22 20.16
C ALA A 112 -0.53 -2.64 20.37
N LEU A 113 -1.25 -3.66 19.92
CA LEU A 113 -0.81 -5.05 19.95
C LEU A 113 0.42 -5.27 19.07
N SER A 114 0.43 -4.72 17.87
CA SER A 114 1.56 -4.79 16.95
C SER A 114 2.79 -4.08 17.52
N TYR A 115 2.60 -2.91 18.13
CA TYR A 115 3.65 -2.18 18.82
C TYR A 115 4.20 -2.97 20.00
N GLY A 116 3.33 -3.54 20.86
CA GLY A 116 3.75 -4.33 22.02
C GLY A 116 4.55 -5.56 21.62
N VAL A 117 4.09 -6.31 20.61
CA VAL A 117 4.82 -7.48 20.09
C VAL A 117 6.13 -7.05 19.42
N GLY A 118 6.12 -6.00 18.63
CA GLY A 118 7.31 -5.50 17.94
C GLY A 118 8.37 -4.99 18.92
N SER A 119 7.97 -4.19 19.91
CA SER A 119 8.90 -3.66 20.93
C SER A 119 9.51 -4.73 21.81
N TRP A 120 8.81 -5.84 22.03
CA TRP A 120 9.30 -6.97 22.81
C TRP A 120 10.20 -7.91 21.98
N LEU A 121 9.83 -8.21 20.74
CA LEU A 121 10.46 -9.25 19.93
C LEU A 121 11.61 -8.75 19.05
N PHE A 122 11.44 -7.57 18.41
CA PHE A 122 12.39 -7.08 17.43
C PHE A 122 13.77 -6.69 17.96
N PRO A 123 13.93 -6.11 19.17
CA PRO A 123 15.27 -5.83 19.70
C PRO A 123 16.15 -7.08 19.81
N GLY A 124 15.58 -8.22 20.27
CA GLY A 124 16.28 -9.48 20.33
C GLY A 124 16.63 -10.07 18.96
N MET A 125 15.75 -9.91 17.97
CA MET A 125 15.97 -10.42 16.62
C MET A 125 17.02 -9.60 15.86
N VAL A 126 16.99 -8.28 16.01
CA VAL A 126 17.96 -7.38 15.33
C VAL A 126 19.34 -7.52 15.96
N SER A 127 19.47 -7.55 17.29
CA SER A 127 20.74 -7.69 17.97
C SER A 127 21.41 -9.05 17.75
N SER A 128 20.65 -10.12 17.58
CA SER A 128 21.19 -11.45 17.30
C SER A 128 21.58 -11.67 15.84
N ALA A 129 20.99 -10.93 14.90
CA ALA A 129 21.22 -11.09 13.47
C ALA A 129 22.31 -10.16 12.90
N VAL A 130 22.62 -9.06 13.60
CA VAL A 130 23.67 -8.11 13.18
C VAL A 130 24.82 -8.18 14.19
N PRO A 131 25.97 -8.80 13.85
CA PRO A 131 27.13 -8.81 14.73
C PRO A 131 27.58 -7.38 15.08
N GLU A 132 27.97 -7.16 16.34
CA GLU A 132 28.57 -5.90 16.77
C GLU A 132 29.80 -5.61 15.88
N GLY A 133 29.78 -4.53 15.12
CA GLY A 133 30.83 -4.16 14.17
C GLY A 133 30.49 -4.37 12.69
N ALA A 134 29.49 -5.17 12.34
CA ALA A 134 29.09 -5.34 10.93
C ALA A 134 28.48 -4.05 10.34
N MET A 135 27.82 -3.23 11.16
CA MET A 135 27.36 -1.89 10.75
C MET A 135 28.52 -0.88 10.64
N ALA A 136 29.59 -1.04 11.40
CA ALA A 136 30.73 -0.12 11.37
C ALA A 136 31.66 -0.34 10.15
N GLN A 137 31.56 -1.49 9.49
CA GLN A 137 32.34 -1.83 8.29
C GLN A 137 31.53 -1.68 6.98
N ALA A 138 30.27 -1.30 7.06
CA ALA A 138 29.46 -1.06 5.90
C ALA A 138 29.97 0.17 5.15
N THR A 139 30.57 -0.04 3.99
CA THR A 139 30.92 1.04 3.08
C THR A 139 29.62 1.56 2.45
N ASP A 140 29.02 2.56 3.10
CA ASP A 140 27.85 3.24 2.53
C ASP A 140 28.27 3.89 1.22
N VAL A 141 27.69 3.43 0.13
CA VAL A 141 27.95 4.01 -1.19
C VAL A 141 27.23 5.36 -1.26
N ALA A 142 28.02 6.44 -1.31
CA ALA A 142 27.47 7.79 -1.45
C ALA A 142 26.85 7.99 -2.84
N PRO A 143 25.72 8.68 -2.96
CA PRO A 143 25.16 9.07 -4.24
C PRO A 143 26.09 10.07 -4.96
N TYR A 144 26.03 10.14 -6.29
CA TYR A 144 26.80 11.14 -7.07
C TYR A 144 26.39 12.57 -6.71
N PHE A 145 25.10 12.80 -6.45
CA PHE A 145 24.56 14.07 -5.99
C PHE A 145 23.26 13.82 -5.23
N THR A 146 22.87 14.77 -4.40
CA THR A 146 21.62 14.78 -3.65
C THR A 146 20.79 15.98 -4.03
N ILE A 147 19.48 15.78 -4.17
CA ILE A 147 18.51 16.86 -4.34
C ILE A 147 17.67 16.91 -3.07
N THR A 148 17.60 18.06 -2.41
CA THR A 148 16.78 18.22 -1.22
C THR A 148 15.40 18.72 -1.62
N ILE A 149 14.36 17.91 -1.38
CA ILE A 149 12.96 18.27 -1.58
C ILE A 149 12.31 18.28 -0.20
N PRO A 150 12.23 19.44 0.48
CA PRO A 150 11.63 19.49 1.81
C PRO A 150 10.14 19.19 1.72
N PRO A 151 9.58 18.38 2.64
CA PRO A 151 8.15 18.17 2.72
C PRO A 151 7.44 19.47 3.11
N MET A 152 6.24 19.71 2.57
CA MET A 152 5.44 20.89 2.92
C MET A 152 5.01 20.91 4.39
N PHE A 153 4.75 19.74 4.93
CA PHE A 153 4.34 19.52 6.32
C PHE A 153 5.04 18.28 6.84
N ASP A 154 5.18 18.16 8.15
CA ASP A 154 5.48 16.87 8.79
C ASP A 154 4.22 15.98 8.85
N VAL A 155 4.38 14.72 9.19
CA VAL A 155 3.27 13.74 9.24
C VAL A 155 2.20 14.16 10.24
N MET A 156 2.61 14.66 11.43
CA MET A 156 1.66 15.04 12.48
C MET A 156 0.87 16.28 12.09
N SER A 157 1.54 17.30 11.54
CA SER A 157 0.87 18.52 11.02
C SER A 157 -0.12 18.18 9.90
N SER A 158 0.22 17.26 9.02
CA SER A 158 -0.67 16.79 7.95
C SER A 158 -1.91 16.07 8.48
N LEU A 159 -1.75 15.25 9.52
CA LEU A 159 -2.88 14.61 10.19
C LEU A 159 -3.79 15.62 10.88
N VAL A 160 -3.23 16.53 11.67
CA VAL A 160 -4.00 17.59 12.35
C VAL A 160 -4.75 18.44 11.32
N LEU A 161 -4.07 18.88 10.26
CA LEU A 161 -4.69 19.64 9.17
C LEU A 161 -5.85 18.88 8.52
N SER A 162 -5.65 17.58 8.26
CA SER A 162 -6.68 16.72 7.67
C SER A 162 -7.91 16.59 8.57
N PHE A 163 -7.70 16.46 9.88
CA PHE A 163 -8.80 16.43 10.86
C PHE A 163 -9.55 17.75 10.92
N VAL A 164 -8.84 18.87 11.03
CA VAL A 164 -9.46 20.21 11.10
C VAL A 164 -10.30 20.47 9.85
N ILE A 165 -9.74 20.28 8.67
CA ILE A 165 -10.45 20.52 7.41
C ILE A 165 -11.58 19.50 7.21
N GLY A 166 -11.31 18.22 7.44
CA GLY A 166 -12.32 17.17 7.26
C GLY A 166 -13.53 17.33 8.18
N LEU A 167 -13.30 17.65 9.46
CA LEU A 167 -14.38 17.96 10.39
C LEU A 167 -15.14 19.23 9.99
N SER A 168 -14.45 20.27 9.53
CA SER A 168 -15.09 21.49 9.04
C SER A 168 -16.00 21.21 7.83
N ILE A 169 -15.57 20.38 6.90
CA ILE A 169 -16.40 19.94 5.77
C ILE A 169 -17.64 19.17 6.26
N ALA A 170 -17.46 18.25 7.21
CA ALA A 170 -18.52 17.42 7.75
C ALA A 170 -19.59 18.22 8.51
N TYR A 171 -19.16 19.15 9.37
CA TYR A 171 -20.07 19.92 10.24
C TYR A 171 -20.66 21.15 9.56
N ALA A 172 -19.87 21.94 8.84
CA ALA A 172 -20.29 23.18 8.22
C ALA A 172 -20.90 23.01 6.82
N ARG A 173 -20.97 21.78 6.31
CA ARG A 173 -21.49 21.44 4.97
C ARG A 173 -20.86 22.26 3.86
N LEU A 174 -19.53 22.35 3.86
CA LEU A 174 -18.76 23.15 2.92
C LEU A 174 -18.60 22.41 1.58
N ASP A 175 -19.67 22.41 0.76
CA ASP A 175 -19.70 21.64 -0.50
C ASP A 175 -18.61 22.02 -1.49
N THR A 176 -18.25 23.29 -1.57
CA THR A 176 -17.15 23.75 -2.44
C THR A 176 -15.82 23.17 -1.98
N LEU A 177 -15.52 23.26 -0.69
CA LEU A 177 -14.28 22.73 -0.11
C LEU A 177 -14.23 21.20 -0.24
N LYS A 178 -15.37 20.53 -0.06
CA LYS A 178 -15.50 19.08 -0.26
C LYS A 178 -15.11 18.68 -1.69
N ARG A 179 -15.56 19.42 -2.72
CA ARG A 179 -15.19 19.15 -4.12
C ARG A 179 -13.70 19.38 -4.37
N VAL A 180 -13.14 20.46 -3.86
CA VAL A 180 -11.69 20.75 -3.98
C VAL A 180 -10.86 19.59 -3.42
N PHE A 181 -11.20 19.08 -2.24
CA PHE A 181 -10.47 17.95 -1.66
C PHE A 181 -10.76 16.62 -2.35
N ALA A 182 -11.92 16.44 -2.96
CA ALA A 182 -12.21 15.29 -3.82
C ALA A 182 -11.32 15.30 -5.08
N ASP A 183 -11.18 16.45 -5.75
CA ASP A 183 -10.29 16.63 -6.90
C ASP A 183 -8.82 16.44 -6.49
N PHE A 184 -8.42 16.99 -5.35
CA PHE A 184 -7.07 16.80 -4.80
C PHE A 184 -6.76 15.34 -4.50
N LYS A 185 -7.72 14.58 -3.97
CA LYS A 185 -7.62 13.13 -3.80
C LYS A 185 -7.32 12.43 -5.12
N GLU A 186 -7.98 12.81 -6.21
CA GLU A 186 -7.73 12.23 -7.54
C GLU A 186 -6.32 12.54 -8.05
N VAL A 187 -5.82 13.77 -7.84
CA VAL A 187 -4.45 14.15 -8.19
C VAL A 187 -3.44 13.28 -7.44
N VAL A 188 -3.60 13.16 -6.12
CA VAL A 188 -2.74 12.33 -5.27
C VAL A 188 -2.80 10.87 -5.70
N ALA A 189 -4.00 10.32 -5.87
CA ALA A 189 -4.20 8.94 -6.31
C ALA A 189 -3.60 8.68 -7.70
N ALA A 190 -3.70 9.64 -8.63
CA ALA A 190 -3.08 9.54 -9.94
C ALA A 190 -1.55 9.54 -9.86
N THR A 191 -0.96 10.37 -8.98
CA THR A 191 0.49 10.40 -8.73
C THR A 191 0.97 9.08 -8.16
N ILE A 192 0.27 8.52 -7.18
CA ILE A 192 0.59 7.19 -6.63
C ILE A 192 0.58 6.14 -7.73
N ARG A 193 -0.49 6.07 -8.53
CA ARG A 193 -0.64 5.06 -9.59
C ARG A 193 0.35 5.21 -10.73
N ARG A 194 0.71 6.45 -11.11
CA ARG A 194 1.53 6.71 -12.31
C ARG A 194 3.01 6.91 -12.02
N ALA A 195 3.37 7.36 -10.83
CA ALA A 195 4.76 7.62 -10.45
C ALA A 195 5.25 6.66 -9.36
N ILE A 196 4.59 6.61 -8.19
CA ILE A 196 5.10 5.85 -7.05
C ILE A 196 5.09 4.35 -7.34
N ILE A 197 3.93 3.79 -7.69
CA ILE A 197 3.79 2.34 -7.90
C ILE A 197 4.74 1.78 -8.98
N PRO A 198 4.91 2.42 -10.16
CA PRO A 198 5.82 1.91 -11.18
C PRO A 198 7.30 2.00 -10.80
N LEU A 199 7.70 3.04 -10.06
CA LEU A 199 9.09 3.27 -9.67
C LEU A 199 9.48 2.50 -8.38
N LEU A 200 8.51 2.08 -7.59
CA LEU A 200 8.75 1.36 -6.33
C LEU A 200 9.60 0.10 -6.48
N PRO A 201 9.39 -0.79 -7.47
CA PRO A 201 10.26 -1.94 -7.66
C PRO A 201 11.71 -1.55 -7.96
N LEU A 202 11.93 -0.48 -8.74
CA LEU A 202 13.28 0.02 -9.03
C LEU A 202 13.95 0.60 -7.78
N TYR A 203 13.19 1.30 -6.95
CA TYR A 203 13.66 1.80 -5.66
C TYR A 203 14.08 0.68 -4.72
N ILE A 204 13.24 -0.35 -4.58
CA ILE A 204 13.54 -1.55 -3.78
C ILE A 204 14.76 -2.30 -4.33
N PHE A 205 14.85 -2.45 -5.64
CA PHE A 205 16.02 -3.02 -6.30
C PHE A 205 17.30 -2.29 -5.92
N GLY A 206 17.34 -0.95 -5.99
CA GLY A 206 18.50 -0.15 -5.63
C GLY A 206 18.88 -0.26 -4.14
N ILE A 207 17.91 -0.40 -3.24
CA ILE A 207 18.17 -0.64 -1.82
C ILE A 207 18.90 -1.98 -1.64
N PHE A 208 18.36 -3.08 -2.17
CA PHE A 208 18.96 -4.40 -2.03
C PHE A 208 20.28 -4.55 -2.77
N LEU A 209 20.45 -3.83 -3.89
CA LEU A 209 21.69 -3.72 -4.62
C LEU A 209 22.81 -3.14 -3.73
N ASN A 210 22.54 -1.98 -3.11
CA ASN A 210 23.48 -1.31 -2.20
C ASN A 210 23.78 -2.16 -0.97
N MET A 211 22.77 -2.74 -0.35
CA MET A 211 22.92 -3.62 0.80
C MET A 211 23.77 -4.86 0.50
N THR A 212 23.64 -5.42 -0.69
CA THR A 212 24.42 -6.59 -1.11
C THR A 212 25.88 -6.21 -1.35
N TYR A 213 26.12 -5.10 -2.01
CA TYR A 213 27.46 -4.58 -2.24
C TYR A 213 28.20 -4.25 -0.92
N SER A 214 27.48 -3.70 0.06
CA SER A 214 28.02 -3.42 1.40
C SER A 214 28.23 -4.68 2.26
N GLY A 215 27.93 -5.88 1.74
CA GLY A 215 28.08 -7.15 2.48
C GLY A 215 26.99 -7.41 3.52
N GLN A 216 25.97 -6.56 3.63
CA GLN A 216 24.91 -6.63 4.67
C GLN A 216 23.70 -7.46 4.24
N ALA A 217 23.57 -7.80 2.94
CA ALA A 217 22.35 -8.40 2.39
C ALA A 217 21.91 -9.67 3.10
N TYR A 218 22.83 -10.56 3.46
CA TYR A 218 22.48 -11.83 4.10
C TYR A 218 21.85 -11.62 5.47
N HIS A 219 22.46 -10.80 6.32
CA HIS A 219 21.95 -10.52 7.66
C HIS A 219 20.60 -9.79 7.63
N ILE A 220 20.50 -8.79 6.75
CA ILE A 220 19.26 -8.01 6.59
C ILE A 220 18.13 -8.86 6.03
N LEU A 221 18.38 -9.73 5.03
CA LEU A 221 17.38 -10.66 4.51
C LEU A 221 16.89 -11.64 5.57
N LEU A 222 17.78 -12.11 6.45
CA LEU A 222 17.43 -13.01 7.54
C LEU A 222 16.51 -12.31 8.56
N VAL A 223 16.87 -11.09 8.98
CA VAL A 223 16.01 -10.25 9.85
C VAL A 223 14.66 -9.97 9.16
N PHE A 224 14.67 -9.61 7.88
CA PHE A 224 13.46 -9.37 7.12
C PHE A 224 12.55 -10.60 7.05
N ALA A 225 13.12 -11.78 6.79
CA ALA A 225 12.36 -13.02 6.78
C ALA A 225 11.72 -13.31 8.15
N GLN A 226 12.46 -13.12 9.23
CA GLN A 226 11.95 -13.26 10.59
C GLN A 226 10.82 -12.28 10.89
N ILE A 227 11.01 -10.98 10.54
CA ILE A 227 10.00 -9.95 10.73
C ILE A 227 8.72 -10.29 9.93
N ILE A 228 8.86 -10.74 8.68
CA ILE A 228 7.73 -11.15 7.85
C ILE A 228 6.95 -12.29 8.51
N VAL A 229 7.62 -13.30 9.06
CA VAL A 229 6.96 -14.40 9.77
C VAL A 229 6.19 -13.88 10.98
N VAL A 230 6.80 -12.99 11.79
CA VAL A 230 6.13 -12.36 12.94
C VAL A 230 4.89 -11.56 12.50
N ILE A 231 5.01 -10.79 11.41
CA ILE A 231 3.88 -10.01 10.87
C ILE A 231 2.75 -10.95 10.44
N PHE A 232 3.04 -12.05 9.73
CA PHE A 232 2.01 -13.01 9.33
C PHE A 232 1.34 -13.69 10.51
N VAL A 233 2.11 -14.12 11.52
CA VAL A 233 1.56 -14.72 12.74
C VAL A 233 0.66 -13.73 13.47
N LEU A 234 1.12 -12.48 13.61
CA LEU A 234 0.36 -11.41 14.24
C LEU A 234 -0.91 -11.09 13.45
N HIS A 235 -0.83 -11.05 12.14
CA HIS A 235 -1.97 -10.82 11.27
C HIS A 235 -3.05 -11.91 11.41
N ILE A 236 -2.64 -13.17 11.41
CA ILE A 236 -3.57 -14.31 11.66
C ILE A 236 -4.16 -14.22 13.06
N PHE A 237 -3.36 -13.86 14.05
CA PHE A 237 -3.82 -13.70 15.43
C PHE A 237 -4.89 -12.60 15.55
N VAL A 238 -4.63 -11.41 14.98
CA VAL A 238 -5.59 -10.29 14.95
C VAL A 238 -6.88 -10.70 14.22
N LEU A 239 -6.77 -11.38 13.10
CA LEU A 239 -7.92 -11.88 12.35
C LEU A 239 -8.78 -12.82 13.20
N VAL A 240 -8.16 -13.81 13.84
CA VAL A 240 -8.88 -14.77 14.71
C VAL A 240 -9.53 -14.05 15.90
N TYR A 241 -8.81 -13.14 16.55
CA TYR A 241 -9.31 -12.33 17.64
C TYR A 241 -10.55 -11.50 17.25
N GLN A 242 -10.49 -10.80 16.11
CA GLN A 242 -11.63 -10.03 15.59
C GLN A 242 -12.86 -10.91 15.33
N PHE A 243 -12.66 -12.07 14.70
CA PHE A 243 -13.76 -13.01 14.45
C PHE A 243 -14.29 -13.68 15.73
N CYS A 244 -13.47 -13.88 16.76
CA CYS A 244 -13.92 -14.34 18.06
C CYS A 244 -14.84 -13.30 18.74
N ILE A 245 -14.46 -12.03 18.73
CA ILE A 245 -15.31 -10.94 19.25
C ILE A 245 -16.63 -10.85 18.46
N ALA A 246 -16.54 -10.82 17.13
CA ALA A 246 -17.73 -10.75 16.27
C ALA A 246 -18.64 -11.96 16.52
N GLY A 247 -18.08 -13.16 16.61
CA GLY A 247 -18.82 -14.39 16.88
C GLY A 247 -19.50 -14.39 18.23
N ALA A 248 -18.85 -13.86 19.28
CA ALA A 248 -19.41 -13.71 20.61
C ALA A 248 -20.60 -12.73 20.63
N ILE A 249 -20.47 -11.58 19.95
CA ILE A 249 -21.54 -10.57 19.85
C ILE A 249 -22.76 -11.12 19.09
N VAL A 250 -22.53 -11.78 17.95
CA VAL A 250 -23.60 -12.30 17.07
C VAL A 250 -24.09 -13.69 17.51
N ARG A 251 -23.46 -14.28 18.54
CA ARG A 251 -23.73 -15.65 19.02
C ARG A 251 -23.63 -16.71 17.93
N ARG A 252 -22.66 -16.58 17.05
CA ARG A 252 -22.36 -17.54 15.98
C ARG A 252 -20.94 -18.05 16.10
N ASN A 253 -20.68 -19.23 15.55
CA ASN A 253 -19.35 -19.85 15.59
C ASN A 253 -18.33 -18.97 14.83
N PRO A 254 -17.28 -18.44 15.49
CA PRO A 254 -16.30 -17.54 14.88
C PRO A 254 -15.54 -18.18 13.73
N PHE A 255 -15.20 -19.47 13.83
CA PHE A 255 -14.47 -20.18 12.77
C PHE A 255 -15.29 -20.35 11.49
N ARG A 256 -16.62 -20.52 11.60
CA ARG A 256 -17.48 -20.54 10.41
C ARG A 256 -17.58 -19.17 9.74
N LEU A 257 -17.52 -18.09 10.50
CA LEU A 257 -17.49 -16.74 9.96
C LEU A 257 -16.15 -16.46 9.28
N LEU A 258 -15.04 -16.87 9.90
CA LEU A 258 -13.69 -16.76 9.35
C LEU A 258 -13.56 -17.49 8.01
N VAL A 259 -14.02 -18.75 7.94
CA VAL A 259 -13.97 -19.53 6.70
C VAL A 259 -14.75 -18.87 5.55
N LYS A 260 -15.88 -18.24 5.85
CA LYS A 260 -16.66 -17.50 4.83
C LYS A 260 -15.91 -16.27 4.29
N MET A 261 -15.01 -15.68 5.08
CA MET A 261 -14.24 -14.50 4.68
C MET A 261 -12.93 -14.86 3.95
N LEU A 262 -12.47 -16.11 4.04
CA LEU A 262 -11.21 -16.53 3.41
C LEU A 262 -11.11 -16.20 1.90
N PRO A 263 -12.14 -16.37 1.07
CA PRO A 263 -12.04 -16.00 -0.35
C PRO A 263 -11.71 -14.52 -0.54
N ALA A 264 -12.35 -13.62 0.22
CA ALA A 264 -12.08 -12.19 0.18
C ALA A 264 -10.65 -11.87 0.67
N TYR A 265 -10.19 -12.58 1.72
CA TYR A 265 -8.82 -12.46 2.23
C TYR A 265 -7.76 -12.81 1.17
N PHE A 266 -7.92 -13.97 0.51
CA PHE A 266 -6.99 -14.37 -0.56
C PHE A 266 -7.07 -13.46 -1.78
N THR A 267 -8.25 -12.93 -2.09
CA THR A 267 -8.42 -11.93 -3.16
C THR A 267 -7.68 -10.63 -2.80
N ALA A 268 -7.77 -10.15 -1.56
CA ALA A 268 -7.04 -8.98 -1.10
C ALA A 268 -5.53 -9.18 -1.18
N LEU A 269 -5.02 -10.31 -0.69
CA LEU A 269 -3.59 -10.66 -0.77
C LEU A 269 -3.10 -10.74 -2.21
N GLY A 270 -3.82 -11.42 -3.08
CA GLY A 270 -3.42 -11.64 -4.47
C GLY A 270 -3.46 -10.37 -5.33
N THR A 271 -4.42 -9.49 -5.07
CA THR A 271 -4.63 -8.26 -5.86
C THR A 271 -4.00 -7.03 -5.23
N SER A 272 -3.62 -7.08 -3.94
CA SER A 272 -3.20 -5.92 -3.15
C SER A 272 -4.20 -4.74 -3.24
N SER A 273 -5.48 -5.05 -3.38
CA SER A 273 -6.55 -4.08 -3.57
C SER A 273 -7.78 -4.41 -2.74
N SER A 274 -8.11 -3.54 -1.80
CA SER A 274 -9.35 -3.66 -0.98
C SER A 274 -10.61 -3.55 -1.84
N ALA A 275 -10.58 -2.78 -2.92
CA ALA A 275 -11.73 -2.64 -3.82
C ALA A 275 -12.07 -3.93 -4.57
N ALA A 276 -11.06 -4.78 -4.84
CA ALA A 276 -11.26 -6.07 -5.50
C ALA A 276 -11.98 -7.11 -4.62
N THR A 277 -12.09 -6.87 -3.32
CA THR A 277 -12.77 -7.79 -2.38
C THR A 277 -14.26 -7.51 -2.22
N ILE A 278 -14.74 -6.35 -2.69
CA ILE A 278 -16.16 -5.96 -2.55
C ILE A 278 -17.14 -6.96 -3.18
N PRO A 279 -16.86 -7.52 -4.40
CA PRO A 279 -17.77 -8.47 -5.03
C PRO A 279 -17.62 -9.93 -4.54
N VAL A 280 -16.70 -10.23 -3.65
CA VAL A 280 -16.38 -11.58 -3.15
C VAL A 280 -16.99 -11.82 -1.79
#